data_8ff416f54f57227d05df3ae06c76d772
#
_entry.id   8ff416f54f57227d05df3ae06c76d772
#
_cell.length_a   1.000
_cell.length_b   1.000
_cell.length_c   1.000
_cell.angle_alpha   90.00
_cell.angle_beta   90.00
_cell.angle_gamma   90.00
#
_symmetry.space_group_name_H-M   'P 1'
#
loop_
_entity.id
_entity.type
_entity.pdbx_description
1 polymer ?
#
loop_
_entity_poly.entity_id
_entity_poly.type
_entity_poly.pdbx_seq_one_letter_code
_entity_poly.pdbx_strand_id
1 'polypeptide(L)'
;MINFASRLVVPTVRVYRVPPGRRGTLVTARMVADLIREGAKDFYVRQKAIQIFRERKVPAKDRFGEVRALFEWVQKNIRYTRDTMHVELLHSARRMIELKAGDCDDMTILLGAMLMATGHRVRLVLAGFRPQKPHSYSHIYPEVNVNGHWIAIDATMPLRIGWAPPALWKKVCEVGKGETTCSSITP
;
A
#
# COMPACT_ATOMS: atom_id res chain seq x y z
N MET A 1 -34.04 -10.15 9.61
CA MET A 1 -33.54 -9.11 8.68
C MET A 1 -32.82 -8.06 9.50
N ILE A 2 -31.48 -8.07 9.51
CA ILE A 2 -30.68 -7.07 10.21
C ILE A 2 -30.47 -5.92 9.21
N ASN A 3 -31.13 -4.83 9.48
CA ASN A 3 -31.05 -3.60 8.67
C ASN A 3 -29.71 -2.94 8.98
N PHE A 4 -28.67 -3.19 8.17
CA PHE A 4 -27.45 -2.41 8.18
C PHE A 4 -27.75 -1.06 7.54
N ALA A 5 -28.27 -0.12 8.32
CA ALA A 5 -28.24 1.28 7.95
C ALA A 5 -26.78 1.66 7.69
N SER A 6 -26.41 1.79 6.44
CA SER A 6 -25.12 2.31 6.03
C SER A 6 -24.98 3.71 6.63
N ARG A 7 -24.28 3.82 7.75
CA ARG A 7 -23.82 5.12 8.23
C ARG A 7 -23.02 5.72 7.09
N LEU A 8 -23.54 6.76 6.47
CA LEU A 8 -22.77 7.58 5.54
C LEU A 8 -21.53 8.08 6.29
N VAL A 9 -20.39 7.44 6.03
CA VAL A 9 -19.12 7.92 6.54
C VAL A 9 -18.78 9.14 5.69
N VAL A 10 -18.97 10.33 6.27
CA VAL A 10 -18.56 11.58 5.63
C VAL A 10 -17.04 11.51 5.44
N PRO A 11 -16.54 11.60 4.20
CA PRO A 11 -15.12 11.55 3.97
C PRO A 11 -14.45 12.74 4.65
N THR A 12 -13.45 12.46 5.50
CA THR A 12 -12.64 13.49 6.13
C THR A 12 -11.49 13.83 5.21
N VAL A 13 -11.38 15.08 4.77
CA VAL A 13 -10.25 15.59 4.00
C VAL A 13 -9.30 16.32 4.95
N ARG A 14 -8.02 15.93 4.92
CA ARG A 14 -6.96 16.64 5.65
C ARG A 14 -5.98 17.20 4.63
N VAL A 15 -5.61 18.46 4.76
CA VAL A 15 -4.68 19.13 3.86
C VAL A 15 -3.37 19.40 4.59
N TYR A 16 -2.27 19.00 3.97
CA TYR A 16 -0.93 19.19 4.52
C TYR A 16 -0.04 19.89 3.50
N ARG A 17 0.85 20.74 3.97
CA ARG A 17 1.97 21.21 3.16
C ARG A 17 3.12 20.24 3.26
N VAL A 18 3.46 19.62 2.14
CA VAL A 18 4.61 18.71 2.04
C VAL A 18 5.83 19.51 1.57
N PRO A 19 6.95 19.50 2.29
CA PRO A 19 8.14 20.21 1.85
C PRO A 19 8.70 19.61 0.56
N PRO A 20 9.39 20.38 -0.28
CA PRO A 20 9.96 19.85 -1.52
C PRO A 20 11.11 18.85 -1.27
N GLY A 21 11.36 18.00 -2.27
CA GLY A 21 12.50 17.10 -2.32
C GLY A 21 12.46 15.97 -1.29
N ARG A 22 13.63 15.47 -0.89
CA ARG A 22 13.77 14.28 -0.03
C ARG A 22 12.96 14.34 1.27
N ARG A 23 12.88 15.52 1.90
CA ARG A 23 12.09 15.69 3.15
C ARG A 23 10.61 15.44 2.88
N GLY A 24 10.08 15.97 1.77
CA GLY A 24 8.70 15.74 1.37
C GLY A 24 8.39 14.28 1.14
N THR A 25 9.21 13.59 0.35
CA THR A 25 9.05 12.15 0.11
C THR A 25 8.99 11.34 1.40
N LEU A 26 9.80 11.68 2.41
CA LEU A 26 9.76 10.99 3.70
C LEU A 26 8.49 11.33 4.51
N VAL A 27 7.97 12.54 4.37
CA VAL A 27 6.68 12.91 4.98
C VAL A 27 5.55 12.12 4.33
N THR A 28 5.48 12.10 2.99
CA THR A 28 4.48 11.28 2.26
C THR A 28 4.59 9.81 2.65
N ALA A 29 5.79 9.22 2.70
CA ALA A 29 5.98 7.83 3.10
C ALA A 29 5.46 7.52 4.52
N ARG A 30 5.63 8.46 5.46
CA ARG A 30 5.05 8.33 6.81
C ARG A 30 3.52 8.39 6.77
N MET A 31 2.94 9.30 6.00
CA MET A 31 1.49 9.41 5.82
C MET A 31 0.90 8.14 5.20
N VAL A 32 1.57 7.56 4.19
CA VAL A 32 1.21 6.27 3.60
C VAL A 32 1.23 5.17 4.67
N ALA A 33 2.27 5.10 5.48
CA ALA A 33 2.36 4.11 6.57
C ALA A 33 1.27 4.31 7.63
N ASP A 34 0.92 5.56 7.96
CA ASP A 34 -0.18 5.87 8.88
C ASP A 34 -1.53 5.40 8.32
N LEU A 35 -1.82 5.70 7.05
CA LEU A 35 -3.03 5.26 6.38
C LEU A 35 -3.12 3.74 6.24
N ILE A 36 -1.99 3.04 6.07
CA ILE A 36 -1.94 1.57 6.12
C ILE A 36 -2.35 1.08 7.52
N ARG A 37 -1.79 1.67 8.60
CA ARG A 37 -2.12 1.29 9.97
C ARG A 37 -3.58 1.59 10.34
N GLU A 38 -4.11 2.72 9.89
CA GLU A 38 -5.52 3.08 10.06
C GLU A 38 -6.43 2.09 9.31
N GLY A 39 -6.12 1.83 8.04
CA GLY A 39 -6.87 0.89 7.20
C GLY A 39 -6.81 -0.55 7.71
N ALA A 40 -5.71 -0.98 8.32
CA ALA A 40 -5.58 -2.30 8.92
C ALA A 40 -6.52 -2.53 10.12
N LYS A 41 -6.96 -1.46 10.78
CA LYS A 41 -7.94 -1.49 11.87
C LYS A 41 -9.38 -1.35 11.37
N ASP A 42 -9.57 -0.98 10.11
CA ASP A 42 -10.90 -0.80 9.53
C ASP A 42 -11.57 -2.14 9.27
N PHE A 43 -12.72 -2.34 9.92
CA PHE A 43 -13.50 -3.58 9.78
C PHE A 43 -13.90 -3.87 8.33
N TYR A 44 -14.26 -2.85 7.56
CA TYR A 44 -14.66 -3.00 6.16
C TYR A 44 -13.49 -3.48 5.27
N VAL A 45 -12.30 -2.94 5.47
CA VAL A 45 -11.06 -3.36 4.77
C VAL A 45 -10.75 -4.82 5.08
N ARG A 46 -10.83 -5.22 6.37
CA ARG A 46 -10.63 -6.60 6.79
C ARG A 46 -11.67 -7.56 6.20
N GLN A 47 -12.94 -7.16 6.23
CA GLN A 47 -14.02 -7.99 5.64
C GLN A 47 -13.83 -8.19 4.14
N LYS A 48 -13.37 -7.14 3.43
CA LYS A 48 -13.06 -7.23 2.01
C LYS A 48 -11.91 -8.20 1.74
N ALA A 49 -10.85 -8.17 2.53
CA ALA A 49 -9.73 -9.11 2.41
C ALA A 49 -10.20 -10.58 2.63
N ILE A 50 -11.00 -10.82 3.68
CA ILE A 50 -11.56 -12.15 3.96
C ILE A 50 -12.51 -12.61 2.84
N GLN A 51 -13.31 -11.71 2.29
CA GLN A 51 -14.17 -12.02 1.13
C GLN A 51 -13.33 -12.50 -0.06
N ILE A 52 -12.23 -11.80 -0.37
CA ILE A 52 -11.31 -12.19 -1.45
C ILE A 52 -10.74 -13.58 -1.22
N PHE A 53 -10.33 -13.92 0.01
CA PHE A 53 -9.82 -15.26 0.34
C PHE A 53 -10.88 -16.34 0.08
N ARG A 54 -12.13 -16.10 0.46
CA ARG A 54 -13.23 -17.04 0.22
C ARG A 54 -13.52 -17.22 -1.26
N GLU A 55 -13.61 -16.13 -2.02
CA GLU A 55 -13.86 -16.15 -3.46
C GLU A 55 -12.75 -16.88 -4.24
N ARG A 56 -11.49 -16.71 -3.79
CA ARG A 56 -10.32 -17.37 -4.37
C ARG A 56 -10.05 -18.76 -3.79
N LYS A 57 -10.88 -19.23 -2.84
CA LYS A 57 -10.72 -20.52 -2.16
C LYS A 57 -9.33 -20.74 -1.57
N VAL A 58 -8.76 -19.68 -0.97
CA VAL A 58 -7.44 -19.75 -0.34
C VAL A 58 -7.50 -20.70 0.85
N PRO A 59 -6.62 -21.72 0.91
CA PRO A 59 -6.60 -22.64 2.03
C PRO A 59 -6.25 -21.95 3.35
N ALA A 60 -6.77 -22.49 4.46
CA ALA A 60 -6.40 -21.96 5.78
C ALA A 60 -4.89 -22.09 6.01
N LYS A 61 -4.28 -21.04 6.54
CA LYS A 61 -2.82 -20.93 6.82
C LYS A 61 -1.93 -20.91 5.58
N ASP A 62 -2.46 -20.84 4.38
CA ASP A 62 -1.66 -20.61 3.17
C ASP A 62 -1.28 -19.13 3.07
N ARG A 63 -0.23 -18.75 3.82
CA ARG A 63 0.24 -17.35 3.91
C ARG A 63 0.61 -16.76 2.55
N PHE A 64 1.22 -17.54 1.67
CA PHE A 64 1.56 -17.06 0.34
C PHE A 64 0.33 -16.94 -0.56
N GLY A 65 -0.61 -17.89 -0.49
CA GLY A 65 -1.90 -17.84 -1.17
C GLY A 65 -2.73 -16.61 -0.77
N GLU A 66 -2.75 -16.27 0.54
CA GLU A 66 -3.38 -15.05 1.05
C GLU A 66 -2.79 -13.79 0.39
N VAL A 67 -1.46 -13.67 0.40
CA VAL A 67 -0.74 -12.53 -0.22
C VAL A 67 -1.03 -12.45 -1.71
N ARG A 68 -0.91 -13.56 -2.43
CA ARG A 68 -1.17 -13.63 -3.87
C ARG A 68 -2.60 -13.23 -4.20
N ALA A 69 -3.58 -13.70 -3.44
CA ALA A 69 -4.99 -13.39 -3.68
C ALA A 69 -5.29 -11.89 -3.54
N LEU A 70 -4.73 -11.21 -2.53
CA LEU A 70 -4.89 -9.78 -2.33
C LEU A 70 -4.16 -8.98 -3.42
N PHE A 71 -2.92 -9.35 -3.72
CA PHE A 71 -2.13 -8.71 -4.76
C PHE A 71 -2.83 -8.75 -6.14
N GLU A 72 -3.24 -9.95 -6.58
CA GLU A 72 -3.95 -10.11 -7.85
C GLU A 72 -5.30 -9.39 -7.87
N TRP A 73 -5.98 -9.34 -6.71
CA TRP A 73 -7.23 -8.61 -6.62
C TRP A 73 -7.01 -7.11 -6.79
N VAL A 74 -6.04 -6.52 -6.11
CA VAL A 74 -5.70 -5.08 -6.26
C VAL A 74 -5.30 -4.79 -7.70
N GLN A 75 -4.39 -5.57 -8.27
CA GLN A 75 -3.89 -5.40 -9.63
C GLN A 75 -5.04 -5.46 -10.68
N LYS A 76 -6.02 -6.32 -10.47
CA LYS A 76 -7.15 -6.50 -11.40
C LYS A 76 -8.25 -5.46 -11.23
N ASN A 77 -8.50 -5.01 -9.99
CA ASN A 77 -9.71 -4.23 -9.67
C ASN A 77 -9.45 -2.75 -9.43
N ILE A 78 -8.19 -2.36 -9.25
CA ILE A 78 -7.80 -0.96 -9.07
C ILE A 78 -7.14 -0.46 -10.34
N ARG A 79 -7.75 0.51 -11.00
CA ARG A 79 -7.19 1.15 -12.18
C ARG A 79 -6.10 2.14 -11.76
N TYR A 80 -4.91 1.98 -12.31
CA TYR A 80 -3.85 2.96 -12.07
C TYR A 80 -4.20 4.30 -12.71
N THR A 81 -4.15 5.37 -11.93
CA THR A 81 -4.37 6.76 -12.36
C THR A 81 -3.34 7.63 -11.67
N ARG A 82 -2.72 8.53 -12.42
CA ARG A 82 -1.78 9.50 -11.85
C ARG A 82 -2.53 10.67 -11.24
N ASP A 83 -1.98 11.21 -10.17
CA ASP A 83 -2.44 12.45 -9.58
C ASP A 83 -2.26 13.64 -10.53
N THR A 84 -3.08 14.67 -10.33
CA THR A 84 -2.93 15.95 -11.03
C THR A 84 -1.62 16.60 -10.61
N MET A 85 -0.91 17.21 -11.55
CA MET A 85 0.37 17.86 -11.27
C MET A 85 0.28 18.81 -10.06
N HIS A 86 1.27 18.69 -9.16
CA HIS A 86 1.44 19.49 -7.94
C HIS A 86 0.42 19.23 -6.80
N VAL A 87 -0.42 18.24 -6.93
CA VAL A 87 -1.33 17.80 -5.87
C VAL A 87 -1.09 16.33 -5.58
N GLU A 88 -0.70 16.00 -4.37
CA GLU A 88 -0.56 14.63 -3.86
C GLU A 88 -1.87 14.25 -3.17
N LEU A 89 -2.58 13.27 -3.66
CA LEU A 89 -3.85 12.79 -3.07
C LEU A 89 -3.61 11.40 -2.48
N LEU A 90 -3.74 11.30 -1.16
CA LEU A 90 -3.68 10.02 -0.48
C LEU A 90 -5.07 9.59 -0.04
N HIS A 91 -5.53 8.45 -0.52
CA HIS A 91 -6.83 7.89 -0.17
C HIS A 91 -6.72 6.84 0.93
N SER A 92 -7.68 6.81 1.84
CA SER A 92 -7.78 5.70 2.80
C SER A 92 -8.04 4.37 2.08
N ALA A 93 -7.61 3.25 2.68
CA ALA A 93 -7.83 1.93 2.10
C ALA A 93 -9.33 1.63 1.83
N ARG A 94 -10.25 2.09 2.70
CA ARG A 94 -11.69 1.99 2.48
C ARG A 94 -12.10 2.76 1.22
N ARG A 95 -11.64 3.99 1.08
CA ARG A 95 -11.97 4.82 -0.08
C ARG A 95 -11.46 4.20 -1.38
N MET A 96 -10.29 3.57 -1.37
CA MET A 96 -9.76 2.87 -2.53
C MET A 96 -10.62 1.67 -2.98
N ILE A 97 -11.21 0.92 -2.04
CA ILE A 97 -12.16 -0.17 -2.37
C ILE A 97 -13.39 0.37 -3.11
N GLU A 98 -13.84 1.58 -2.75
CA GLU A 98 -14.99 2.24 -3.37
C GLU A 98 -14.65 2.86 -4.72
N LEU A 99 -13.56 3.63 -4.81
CA LEU A 99 -13.13 4.38 -6.00
C LEU A 99 -12.62 3.47 -7.13
N LYS A 100 -11.94 2.39 -6.78
CA LYS A 100 -11.28 1.47 -7.72
C LYS A 100 -10.30 2.15 -8.69
N ALA A 101 -9.74 3.27 -8.29
CA ALA A 101 -8.73 4.00 -9.05
C ALA A 101 -7.82 4.77 -8.10
N GLY A 102 -6.53 4.86 -8.42
CA GLY A 102 -5.52 5.58 -7.65
C GLY A 102 -4.12 5.37 -8.23
N ASP A 103 -3.15 6.02 -7.62
CA ASP A 103 -1.74 5.93 -8.01
C ASP A 103 -0.94 4.89 -7.21
N CYS A 104 0.39 4.99 -7.22
CA CYS A 104 1.25 4.05 -6.51
C CYS A 104 1.08 4.11 -4.99
N ASP A 105 0.89 5.32 -4.44
CA ASP A 105 0.70 5.51 -3.00
C ASP A 105 -0.62 4.88 -2.54
N ASP A 106 -1.68 5.12 -3.28
CA ASP A 106 -3.02 4.61 -3.02
C ASP A 106 -3.10 3.08 -3.10
N MET A 107 -2.51 2.49 -4.15
CA MET A 107 -2.46 1.02 -4.29
C MET A 107 -1.62 0.40 -3.19
N THR A 108 -0.54 1.07 -2.77
CA THR A 108 0.31 0.68 -1.64
C THR A 108 -0.45 0.73 -0.32
N ILE A 109 -1.22 1.80 -0.07
CA ILE A 109 -2.07 1.94 1.12
C ILE A 109 -3.10 0.80 1.19
N LEU A 110 -3.82 0.57 0.09
CA LEU A 110 -4.86 -0.47 0.06
C LEU A 110 -4.29 -1.87 0.32
N LEU A 111 -3.27 -2.25 -0.46
CA LEU A 111 -2.67 -3.59 -0.36
C LEU A 111 -2.01 -3.80 1.00
N GLY A 112 -1.24 -2.80 1.48
CA GLY A 112 -0.62 -2.83 2.79
C GLY A 112 -1.64 -2.96 3.94
N ALA A 113 -2.74 -2.22 3.87
CA ALA A 113 -3.81 -2.26 4.87
C ALA A 113 -4.52 -3.64 4.90
N MET A 114 -4.87 -4.19 3.74
CA MET A 114 -5.48 -5.52 3.64
C MET A 114 -4.58 -6.62 4.22
N LEU A 115 -3.28 -6.57 3.90
CA LEU A 115 -2.29 -7.52 4.41
C LEU A 115 -2.12 -7.40 5.91
N MET A 116 -1.96 -6.19 6.45
CA MET A 116 -1.84 -5.99 7.89
C MET A 116 -3.12 -6.38 8.64
N ALA A 117 -4.31 -6.10 8.07
CA ALA A 117 -5.59 -6.51 8.65
C ALA A 117 -5.75 -8.03 8.76
N THR A 118 -5.01 -8.78 7.95
CA THR A 118 -4.97 -10.26 7.93
C THR A 118 -3.72 -10.84 8.60
N GLY A 119 -2.95 -10.00 9.31
CA GLY A 119 -1.85 -10.43 10.17
C GLY A 119 -0.52 -10.65 9.45
N HIS A 120 -0.33 -10.07 8.27
CA HIS A 120 0.97 -10.04 7.60
C HIS A 120 1.82 -8.85 8.05
N ARG A 121 3.13 -9.03 8.05
CA ARG A 121 4.08 -7.93 8.24
C ARG A 121 4.36 -7.28 6.89
N VAL A 122 4.28 -5.95 6.84
CA VAL A 122 4.46 -5.14 5.64
C VAL A 122 5.52 -4.08 5.90
N ARG A 123 6.31 -3.76 4.87
CA ARG A 123 7.19 -2.58 4.83
C ARG A 123 7.05 -1.87 3.49
N LEU A 124 7.44 -0.62 3.43
CA LEU A 124 7.40 0.21 2.23
C LEU A 124 8.77 0.28 1.59
N VAL A 125 8.81 0.28 0.27
CA VAL A 125 10.03 0.53 -0.50
C VAL A 125 9.82 1.78 -1.33
N LEU A 126 10.65 2.79 -1.10
CA LEU A 126 10.75 3.96 -1.95
C LEU A 126 11.78 3.67 -3.03
N ALA A 127 11.43 3.89 -4.29
CA ALA A 127 12.25 3.60 -5.45
C ALA A 127 12.61 4.87 -6.25
N GLY A 128 13.87 5.03 -6.59
CA GLY A 128 14.39 6.13 -7.39
C GLY A 128 15.15 5.64 -8.61
N PHE A 129 14.95 6.30 -9.75
CA PHE A 129 15.42 5.84 -11.07
C PHE A 129 16.39 6.79 -11.77
N ARG A 130 16.68 7.97 -11.18
CA ARG A 130 17.48 8.99 -11.83
C ARG A 130 18.92 8.97 -11.31
N PRO A 131 19.93 8.61 -12.14
CA PRO A 131 21.33 8.59 -11.72
C PRO A 131 21.83 9.96 -11.22
N GLN A 132 21.38 11.04 -11.87
CA GLN A 132 21.79 12.41 -11.56
C GLN A 132 21.12 13.01 -10.31
N LYS A 133 20.14 12.30 -9.75
CA LYS A 133 19.40 12.72 -8.55
C LYS A 133 19.39 11.59 -7.51
N PRO A 134 20.52 11.32 -6.85
CA PRO A 134 20.58 10.31 -5.81
C PRO A 134 19.58 10.61 -4.70
N HIS A 135 18.95 9.55 -4.17
CA HIS A 135 17.93 9.67 -3.13
C HIS A 135 16.66 10.46 -3.51
N SER A 136 16.42 10.68 -4.81
CA SER A 136 15.14 11.15 -5.33
C SER A 136 14.27 9.94 -5.65
N TYR A 137 13.25 9.74 -4.85
CA TYR A 137 12.31 8.63 -4.99
C TYR A 137 11.06 9.13 -5.70
N SER A 138 10.58 8.39 -6.69
CA SER A 138 9.41 8.73 -7.51
C SER A 138 8.42 7.58 -7.64
N HIS A 139 8.63 6.52 -6.86
CA HIS A 139 7.73 5.38 -6.79
C HIS A 139 7.78 4.77 -5.40
N ILE A 140 6.66 4.21 -4.96
CA ILE A 140 6.53 3.47 -3.72
C ILE A 140 5.76 2.18 -3.98
N TYR A 141 6.18 1.11 -3.32
CA TYR A 141 5.46 -0.16 -3.33
C TYR A 141 5.65 -0.89 -2.00
N PRO A 142 4.75 -1.79 -1.64
CA PRO A 142 4.91 -2.57 -0.43
C PRO A 142 5.73 -3.84 -0.67
N GLU A 143 6.40 -4.29 0.37
CA GLU A 143 6.91 -5.65 0.52
C GLU A 143 6.22 -6.33 1.69
N VAL A 144 6.00 -7.62 1.59
CA VAL A 144 5.36 -8.45 2.61
C VAL A 144 6.31 -9.54 3.09
N ASN A 145 6.30 -9.82 4.38
CA ASN A 145 7.07 -10.93 4.93
C ASN A 145 6.27 -12.23 4.90
N VAL A 146 6.78 -13.23 4.18
CA VAL A 146 6.23 -14.57 4.15
C VAL A 146 7.32 -15.55 4.57
N ASN A 147 7.13 -16.24 5.68
CA ASN A 147 8.08 -17.23 6.21
C ASN A 147 9.52 -16.70 6.38
N GLY A 148 9.66 -15.44 6.81
CA GLY A 148 10.97 -14.81 7.01
C GLY A 148 11.53 -14.07 5.78
N HIS A 149 10.95 -14.25 4.61
CA HIS A 149 11.40 -13.63 3.36
C HIS A 149 10.54 -12.44 2.98
N TRP A 150 11.17 -11.34 2.58
CA TRP A 150 10.49 -10.16 2.05
C TRP A 150 10.25 -10.33 0.55
N ILE A 151 8.99 -10.20 0.14
CA ILE A 151 8.54 -10.36 -1.24
C ILE A 151 7.96 -9.03 -1.71
N ALA A 152 8.45 -8.52 -2.83
CA ALA A 152 7.88 -7.33 -3.47
C ALA A 152 6.48 -7.62 -4.01
N ILE A 153 5.55 -6.70 -3.79
CA ILE A 153 4.17 -6.83 -4.22
C ILE A 153 3.67 -5.52 -4.86
N ASP A 154 4.41 -5.06 -5.86
CA ASP A 154 4.07 -3.87 -6.63
C ASP A 154 2.90 -4.17 -7.59
N ALA A 155 1.70 -3.73 -7.21
CA ALA A 155 0.49 -3.98 -7.99
C ALA A 155 0.23 -2.93 -9.10
N THR A 156 1.09 -1.92 -9.25
CA THR A 156 0.91 -0.85 -10.24
C THR A 156 1.16 -1.30 -11.67
N MET A 157 1.91 -2.40 -11.84
CA MET A 157 2.24 -2.97 -13.15
C MET A 157 1.62 -4.37 -13.30
N PRO A 158 1.20 -4.79 -14.51
CA PRO A 158 0.61 -6.12 -14.73
C PRO A 158 1.70 -7.22 -14.77
N LEU A 159 2.53 -7.25 -13.74
CA LEU A 159 3.64 -8.17 -13.58
C LEU A 159 3.39 -9.12 -12.40
N ARG A 160 4.14 -10.22 -12.36
CA ARG A 160 3.96 -11.25 -11.33
C ARG A 160 4.36 -10.77 -9.93
N ILE A 161 3.78 -11.36 -8.93
CA ILE A 161 4.23 -11.23 -7.54
C ILE A 161 5.74 -11.53 -7.41
N GLY A 162 6.45 -10.76 -6.61
CA GLY A 162 7.90 -10.81 -6.46
C GLY A 162 8.67 -9.90 -7.43
N TRP A 163 8.01 -9.38 -8.46
CA TRP A 163 8.64 -8.39 -9.31
C TRP A 163 8.69 -7.02 -8.61
N ALA A 164 9.82 -6.34 -8.80
CA ALA A 164 10.01 -4.96 -8.37
C ALA A 164 10.71 -4.17 -9.47
N PRO A 165 10.42 -2.87 -9.62
CA PRO A 165 11.07 -2.05 -10.63
C PRO A 165 12.59 -1.97 -10.37
N PRO A 166 13.44 -1.97 -11.44
CA PRO A 166 14.89 -1.89 -11.33
C PRO A 166 15.31 -0.48 -10.91
N ALA A 167 15.21 -0.21 -9.60
CA ALA A 167 15.55 1.08 -9.03
C ALA A 167 17.04 1.19 -8.72
N LEU A 168 17.62 2.36 -8.99
CA LEU A 168 19.00 2.71 -8.66
C LEU A 168 19.17 3.05 -7.18
N TRP A 169 18.11 3.61 -6.58
CA TRP A 169 18.10 4.05 -5.19
C TRP A 169 16.89 3.41 -4.50
N LYS A 170 17.12 2.76 -3.38
CA LYS A 170 16.05 2.18 -2.58
C LYS A 170 16.14 2.65 -1.14
N LYS A 171 14.99 2.90 -0.55
CA LYS A 171 14.86 3.16 0.88
C LYS A 171 13.69 2.34 1.41
N VAL A 172 13.92 1.64 2.51
CA VAL A 172 12.90 0.84 3.18
C VAL A 172 12.37 1.60 4.38
N CYS A 173 11.05 1.61 4.54
CA CYS A 173 10.37 2.16 5.70
C CYS A 173 9.51 1.06 6.36
N GLU A 174 9.79 0.79 7.64
CA GLU A 174 9.03 -0.21 8.39
C GLU A 174 7.65 0.31 8.77
N VAL A 175 6.63 -0.51 8.53
CA VAL A 175 5.24 -0.23 8.92
C VAL A 175 4.90 -1.06 10.17
N GLY A 176 5.53 -0.70 11.29
CA GLY A 176 5.30 -1.36 12.58
C GLY A 176 4.16 -0.73 13.39
N LYS A 177 4.02 -1.15 14.67
CA LYS A 177 3.04 -0.57 15.60
C LYS A 177 3.43 0.83 16.12
N GLY A 178 4.65 1.26 15.88
CA GLY A 178 5.20 2.53 16.34
C GLY A 178 5.46 3.53 15.21
N GLU A 179 6.38 4.44 15.45
CA GLU A 179 6.81 5.44 14.49
C GLU A 179 7.46 4.79 13.25
N THR A 180 7.17 5.32 12.07
CA THR A 180 7.72 4.82 10.81
C THR A 180 9.19 5.20 10.71
N THR A 181 10.08 4.22 10.74
CA THR A 181 11.51 4.40 10.57
C THR A 181 11.93 4.00 9.16
N CYS A 182 12.76 4.82 8.52
CA CYS A 182 13.21 4.58 7.14
C CYS A 182 14.74 4.47 7.08
N SER A 183 15.24 3.36 6.52
CA SER A 183 16.66 3.11 6.29
C SER A 183 16.99 2.97 4.80
N SER A 184 18.16 3.44 4.37
CA SER A 184 18.63 3.21 3.00
C SER A 184 19.11 1.77 2.86
N ILE A 185 18.74 1.12 1.75
CA ILE A 185 19.35 -0.14 1.33
C ILE A 185 20.27 0.21 0.16
N THR A 186 21.54 -0.14 0.29
CA THR A 186 22.48 -0.17 -0.84
C THR A 186 22.11 -1.37 -1.71
N PRO A 187 22.05 -1.24 -3.03
CA PRO A 187 21.74 -2.34 -3.94
C PRO A 187 22.74 -3.48 -3.85
#